data_c7f7588d3a02a6f66a1ba4daf1732508
#
_entry.id   c7f7588d3a02a6f66a1ba4daf1732508
#
_cell.length_a   1.000
_cell.length_b   1.000
_cell.length_c   1.000
_cell.angle_alpha   90.00
_cell.angle_beta   90.00
_cell.angle_gamma   90.00
#
_symmetry.space_group_name_H-M   'P 1'
#
loop_
_entity.id
_entity.type
_entity.pdbx_description
1 polymer ?
#
loop_
_entity_poly.entity_id
_entity_poly.type
_entity_poly.pdbx_seq_one_letter_code
_entity_poly.pdbx_strand_id
1 'polypeptide(L)'
;MIDKRKLPLWLRTTPGRERGLMYSILQEYEQWCTIEMAAVMLNITNYLCYDFTKKLFECGLLDIGPDGYKLKPEYIKEVDHE
;
A
#
# COMPACT_ATOMS: atom_id res chain seq x y z
N MET A 1 1.81 6.88 -8.86
CA MET A 1 2.68 5.68 -9.04
C MET A 1 3.62 5.55 -7.87
N ILE A 2 3.81 4.33 -7.41
CA ILE A 2 4.66 4.07 -6.25
C ILE A 2 6.12 4.10 -6.65
N ASP A 3 6.94 4.80 -5.85
CA ASP A 3 8.38 4.79 -6.08
C ASP A 3 8.96 3.59 -5.32
N LYS A 4 9.11 2.48 -6.01
CA LYS A 4 9.51 1.23 -5.40
C LYS A 4 10.91 1.27 -4.82
N ARG A 5 11.75 2.18 -5.30
CA ARG A 5 13.12 2.30 -4.80
C ARG A 5 13.18 2.82 -3.38
N LYS A 6 12.13 3.51 -2.94
CA LYS A 6 12.07 4.08 -1.59
C LYS A 6 11.42 3.14 -0.58
N LEU A 7 10.87 2.03 -1.02
CA LEU A 7 10.23 1.07 -0.14
C LEU A 7 11.28 0.30 0.65
N PRO A 8 10.93 -0.20 1.84
CA PRO A 8 11.88 -0.96 2.66
C PRO A 8 12.40 -2.20 1.93
N LEU A 9 13.62 -2.58 2.24
CA LEU A 9 14.24 -3.74 1.60
C LEU A 9 13.43 -5.01 1.83
N TRP A 10 12.88 -5.20 3.05
CA TRP A 10 12.14 -6.41 3.35
C TRP A 10 10.96 -6.58 2.39
N LEU A 11 10.31 -5.47 2.04
CA LEU A 11 9.16 -5.52 1.13
C LEU A 11 9.63 -5.89 -0.28
N ARG A 12 10.74 -5.30 -0.71
CA ARG A 12 11.25 -5.56 -2.07
C ARG A 12 11.78 -6.96 -2.24
N THR A 13 12.14 -7.63 -1.14
CA THR A 13 12.70 -8.98 -1.19
C THR A 13 11.71 -10.06 -0.75
N THR A 14 10.48 -9.68 -0.43
CA THR A 14 9.44 -10.64 -0.10
C THR A 14 9.13 -11.51 -1.33
N PRO A 15 8.78 -12.79 -1.15
CA PRO A 15 8.44 -13.66 -2.29
C PRO A 15 7.40 -13.05 -3.21
N GLY A 16 7.52 -13.33 -4.49
CA GLY A 16 6.83 -12.58 -5.54
C GLY A 16 5.33 -12.43 -5.38
N ARG A 17 4.64 -13.50 -4.95
CA ARG A 17 3.18 -13.45 -4.82
C ARG A 17 2.77 -12.45 -3.73
N GLU A 18 3.38 -12.53 -2.57
CA GLU A 18 3.06 -11.63 -1.47
C GLU A 18 3.51 -10.21 -1.78
N ARG A 19 4.68 -10.07 -2.42
CA ARG A 19 5.17 -8.76 -2.80
C ARG A 19 4.21 -8.09 -3.78
N GLY A 20 3.74 -8.85 -4.77
CA GLY A 20 2.79 -8.32 -5.73
C GLY A 20 1.50 -7.85 -5.07
N LEU A 21 1.01 -8.64 -4.10
CA LEU A 21 -0.20 -8.27 -3.39
C LEU A 21 0.01 -7.00 -2.57
N MET A 22 1.14 -6.89 -1.88
CA MET A 22 1.43 -5.70 -1.10
C MET A 22 1.57 -4.47 -1.99
N TYR A 23 2.19 -4.60 -3.15
CA TYR A 23 2.26 -3.49 -4.10
C TYR A 23 0.87 -3.08 -4.56
N SER A 24 -0.01 -4.05 -4.81
CA SER A 24 -1.38 -3.75 -5.22
C SER A 24 -2.15 -3.02 -4.11
N ILE A 25 -1.94 -3.43 -2.87
CA ILE A 25 -2.58 -2.77 -1.73
C ILE A 25 -2.06 -1.33 -1.61
N LEU A 26 -0.75 -1.13 -1.72
CA LEU A 26 -0.19 0.21 -1.67
C LEU A 26 -0.73 1.08 -2.80
N GLN A 27 -0.96 0.50 -3.96
CA GLN A 27 -1.48 1.22 -5.10
C GLN A 27 -2.89 1.73 -4.81
N GLU A 28 -3.71 0.93 -4.14
CA GLU A 28 -5.04 1.38 -3.73
C GLU A 28 -4.94 2.53 -2.74
N TYR A 29 -3.89 2.52 -1.91
CA TYR A 29 -3.70 3.56 -0.91
C TYR A 29 -2.98 4.80 -1.45
N GLU A 30 -2.77 4.91 -2.76
CA GLU A 30 -2.31 6.17 -3.33
C GLU A 30 -3.33 7.27 -3.10
N GLN A 31 -4.56 6.89 -2.83
CA GLN A 31 -5.61 7.81 -2.40
C GLN A 31 -6.20 7.28 -1.10
N TRP A 32 -6.88 8.13 -0.35
CA TRP A 32 -7.54 7.71 0.87
C TRP A 32 -8.48 6.56 0.58
N CYS A 33 -8.33 5.47 1.30
CA CYS A 33 -9.06 4.24 1.02
C CYS A 33 -9.16 3.43 2.30
N THR A 34 -10.34 2.86 2.56
CA THR A 34 -10.52 1.98 3.71
C THR A 34 -10.04 0.57 3.37
N ILE A 35 -9.81 -0.23 4.42
CA ILE A 35 -9.43 -1.63 4.23
C ILE A 35 -10.49 -2.37 3.43
N GLU A 36 -11.77 -2.14 3.76
CA GLU A 36 -12.86 -2.82 3.07
C GLU A 36 -12.89 -2.47 1.59
N MET A 37 -12.69 -1.20 1.27
CA MET A 37 -12.69 -0.79 -0.13
C MET A 37 -11.52 -1.40 -0.88
N ALA A 38 -10.34 -1.37 -0.29
CA ALA A 38 -9.17 -1.96 -0.92
C ALA A 38 -9.37 -3.47 -1.15
N ALA A 39 -9.96 -4.15 -0.17
CA ALA A 39 -10.22 -5.58 -0.29
C ALA A 39 -11.17 -5.88 -1.45
N VAL A 40 -12.22 -5.07 -1.58
CA VAL A 40 -13.17 -5.24 -2.68
C VAL A 40 -12.48 -5.01 -4.03
N MET A 41 -11.72 -3.93 -4.14
CA MET A 41 -11.06 -3.60 -5.39
C MET A 41 -10.06 -4.65 -5.82
N LEU A 42 -9.41 -5.31 -4.86
CA LEU A 42 -8.41 -6.32 -5.15
C LEU A 42 -8.97 -7.74 -5.14
N ASN A 43 -10.25 -7.88 -4.81
CA ASN A 43 -10.92 -9.19 -4.74
C ASN A 43 -10.23 -10.12 -3.76
N ILE A 44 -9.91 -9.61 -2.57
CA ILE A 44 -9.34 -10.39 -1.49
C ILE A 44 -10.22 -10.24 -0.25
N THR A 45 -9.99 -11.09 0.75
CA THR A 45 -10.77 -11.00 1.98
C THR A 45 -10.36 -9.77 2.78
N ASN A 46 -11.30 -9.26 3.58
CA ASN A 46 -10.99 -8.16 4.49
C ASN A 46 -9.88 -8.55 5.45
N TYR A 47 -9.88 -9.80 5.89
CA TYR A 47 -8.89 -10.28 6.83
C TYR A 47 -7.47 -10.20 6.25
N LEU A 48 -7.32 -10.68 5.03
CA LEU A 48 -6.02 -10.66 4.36
C LEU A 48 -5.56 -9.21 4.12
N CYS A 49 -6.48 -8.38 3.67
CA CYS A 49 -6.17 -6.97 3.44
C CYS A 49 -5.77 -6.28 4.74
N TYR A 50 -6.49 -6.60 5.83
CA TYR A 50 -6.18 -6.04 7.14
C TYR A 50 -4.77 -6.43 7.59
N ASP A 51 -4.41 -7.70 7.43
CA ASP A 51 -3.10 -8.17 7.84
C ASP A 51 -1.97 -7.44 7.14
N PHE A 52 -2.08 -7.30 5.83
CA PHE A 52 -1.04 -6.60 5.07
C PHE A 52 -1.06 -5.10 5.36
N THR A 53 -2.24 -4.51 5.49
CA THR A 53 -2.34 -3.09 5.80
C THR A 53 -1.71 -2.77 7.14
N LYS A 54 -1.99 -3.62 8.15
CA LYS A 54 -1.41 -3.44 9.47
C LYS A 54 0.12 -3.49 9.41
N LYS A 55 0.66 -4.45 8.69
CA LYS A 55 2.09 -4.59 8.55
C LYS A 55 2.70 -3.35 7.88
N LEU A 56 2.07 -2.88 6.81
CA LEU A 56 2.55 -1.71 6.09
C LEU A 56 2.45 -0.45 6.95
N PHE A 57 1.38 -0.33 7.72
CA PHE A 57 1.21 0.81 8.60
C PHE A 57 2.26 0.81 9.72
N GLU A 58 2.51 -0.35 10.31
CA GLU A 58 3.49 -0.46 11.40
C GLU A 58 4.90 -0.17 10.91
N CYS A 59 5.16 -0.38 9.64
CA CYS A 59 6.46 -0.06 9.06
C CYS A 59 6.58 1.41 8.64
N GLY A 60 5.56 2.20 8.88
CA GLY A 60 5.64 3.63 8.63
C GLY A 60 5.36 4.05 7.21
N LEU A 61 4.75 3.18 6.39
CA LEU A 61 4.48 3.51 5.00
C LEU A 61 3.16 4.25 4.80
N LEU A 62 2.23 4.12 5.73
CA LEU A 62 0.87 4.62 5.56
C LEU A 62 0.53 5.67 6.59
N ASP A 63 -0.29 6.63 6.18
CA ASP A 63 -1.00 7.54 7.10
C ASP A 63 -2.39 6.97 7.33
N ILE A 64 -2.95 7.29 8.52
CA ILE A 64 -4.31 6.90 8.86
C ILE A 64 -5.13 8.16 9.10
N GLY A 65 -6.38 8.13 8.67
CA GLY A 65 -7.27 9.26 8.84
C GLY A 65 -8.72 8.81 8.84
N PRO A 66 -9.67 9.76 8.87
CA PRO A 66 -11.09 9.41 8.91
C PRO A 66 -11.57 8.67 7.67
N ASP A 67 -10.89 8.83 6.56
CA ASP A 67 -11.28 8.17 5.31
C ASP A 67 -10.48 6.90 5.03
N GLY A 68 -9.75 6.41 6.01
CA GLY A 68 -9.02 5.16 5.87
C GLY A 68 -7.52 5.37 5.93
N TYR A 69 -6.82 4.76 5.00
CA TYR A 69 -5.37 4.81 4.93
C TYR A 69 -4.91 5.46 3.64
N LYS A 70 -3.71 6.01 3.67
CA LYS A 70 -3.11 6.60 2.49
C LYS A 70 -1.61 6.40 2.54
N LEU A 71 -1.03 6.07 1.40
CA LEU A 71 0.42 5.96 1.28
C LEU A 71 1.05 7.32 1.49
N LYS A 72 2.10 7.38 2.30
CA LYS A 72 2.77 8.65 2.56
C LYS A 72 3.33 9.23 1.27
N PRO A 73 3.25 10.55 1.09
CA PRO A 73 3.64 11.17 -0.18
C PRO A 73 5.07 10.87 -0.61
N GLU A 74 5.97 10.64 0.37
CA GLU A 74 7.37 10.40 0.04
C GLU A 74 7.57 9.11 -0.74
N TYR A 75 6.59 8.20 -0.73
CA TYR A 75 6.67 6.94 -1.45
C TYR A 75 5.94 6.98 -2.77
N ILE A 76 5.36 8.12 -3.11
CA ILE A 76 4.64 8.28 -4.37
C ILE A 76 5.56 9.03 -5.33
N LYS A 77 5.82 8.38 -6.47
CA LYS A 77 6.65 9.00 -7.49
C LYS A 77 5.83 10.02 -8.25
N GLU A 78 6.30 11.24 -8.26
CA GLU A 78 5.62 12.28 -9.01
C GLU A 78 5.86 12.11 -10.49
N VAL A 79 4.83 12.40 -11.25
CA VAL A 79 4.97 12.39 -12.69
C VAL A 79 5.75 13.65 -13.09
N ASP A 80 6.82 13.45 -13.83
CA ASP A 80 7.61 14.55 -14.30
C ASP A 80 6.97 15.09 -15.58
N HIS A 81 6.57 16.32 -15.53
CA HIS A 81 5.88 16.89 -16.64
C HIS A 81 6.76 17.65 -17.56
N GLU A 82 7.86 17.69 -17.40
CA GLU A 82 8.56 18.49 -18.20
C GLU A 82 8.94 18.15 -19.30
#